data_c74de3407bbfeef58086807a2d7e569e
#
_entry.id   c74de3407bbfeef58086807a2d7e569e
#
_cell.length_a   1.000
_cell.length_b   1.000
_cell.length_c   1.000
_cell.angle_alpha   90.00
_cell.angle_beta   90.00
_cell.angle_gamma   90.00
#
_symmetry.space_group_name_H-M   'P 1'
#
loop_
_entity.id
_entity.type
_entity.pdbx_description
1 polymer ?
#
loop_
_entity_poly.entity_id
_entity_poly.type
_entity_poly.pdbx_seq_one_letter_code
_entity_poly.pdbx_strand_id
1 'polypeptide(L)'
;MYGGPRDARTGAQRYPGLAVGSEEAWQVLLNTDAPFPIPISFYRWVVLADSQWNWKTFDARRPADYAALQRADSQYAPLLSAIDPDLGRFRQRGGKLIQYHGWNDQLIAAENSIAYYESVLARSGRDKARALHDVQEFYRLYMVPGFYHCGGGTGPNVFDLQTALERWVEQKEAPEAVIATHSTNRVVDRSRPLCPYPKTAAYKGSGDTNDAASFECRDVKQPAK
;
A
#
# COMPACT_ATOMS: atom_id res chain seq x y z
N MET A 1 7.76 14.09 6.17
CA MET A 1 6.93 13.14 5.40
C MET A 1 7.19 11.69 5.77
N TYR A 2 8.43 11.26 5.95
CA TYR A 2 8.78 9.88 6.34
C TYR A 2 8.24 9.43 7.70
N GLY A 3 8.10 10.33 8.68
CA GLY A 3 7.55 10.00 10.00
C GLY A 3 6.03 9.90 10.08
N GLY A 4 5.34 10.21 8.99
CA GLY A 4 3.87 10.29 8.97
C GLY A 4 3.28 11.36 9.87
N PRO A 5 1.99 11.65 9.72
CA PRO A 5 1.30 12.61 10.56
C PRO A 5 1.11 12.04 11.98
N ARG A 6 1.27 12.94 12.96
CA ARG A 6 1.08 12.62 14.37
C ARG A 6 -0.07 13.41 14.96
N ASP A 7 -0.73 12.80 15.93
CA ASP A 7 -1.75 13.47 16.69
C ASP A 7 -1.15 14.67 17.45
N ALA A 8 -1.73 15.85 17.27
CA ALA A 8 -1.18 17.10 17.79
C ALA A 8 -1.21 17.20 19.33
N ARG A 9 -2.00 16.38 20.02
CA ARG A 9 -2.16 16.37 21.47
C ARG A 9 -1.44 15.24 22.15
N THR A 10 -1.47 14.05 21.55
CA THR A 10 -0.92 12.82 22.14
C THR A 10 0.46 12.44 21.59
N GLY A 11 0.86 12.99 20.43
CA GLY A 11 2.06 12.59 19.70
C GLY A 11 1.95 11.23 19.02
N ALA A 12 0.85 10.51 19.19
CA ALA A 12 0.64 9.20 18.55
C ALA A 12 0.63 9.32 17.02
N GLN A 13 1.24 8.37 16.35
CA GLN A 13 1.22 8.30 14.89
C GLN A 13 -0.20 7.99 14.40
N ARG A 14 -0.75 8.83 13.51
CA ARG A 14 -2.09 8.66 12.96
C ARG A 14 -2.11 7.87 11.66
N TYR A 15 -1.04 7.96 10.89
CA TYR A 15 -0.91 7.31 9.60
C TYR A 15 0.57 7.05 9.30
N PRO A 16 0.93 5.98 8.57
CA PRO A 16 2.30 5.73 8.16
C PRO A 16 2.88 6.90 7.35
N GLY A 17 4.19 7.07 7.42
CA GLY A 17 4.90 8.00 6.55
C GLY A 17 5.14 7.43 5.17
N LEU A 18 5.52 8.30 4.25
CA LEU A 18 5.94 7.87 2.91
C LEU A 18 7.30 7.13 3.00
N ALA A 19 7.48 6.12 2.18
CA ALA A 19 8.72 5.35 2.16
C ALA A 19 9.89 6.15 1.57
N VAL A 20 11.11 5.82 2.00
CA VAL A 20 12.34 6.35 1.39
C VAL A 20 12.39 5.90 -0.07
N GLY A 21 12.73 6.81 -0.97
CA GLY A 21 12.71 6.60 -2.42
C GLY A 21 11.43 7.11 -3.10
N SER A 22 10.36 7.42 -2.33
CA SER A 22 9.14 8.04 -2.88
C SER A 22 9.31 9.51 -3.24
N GLU A 23 10.36 10.16 -2.71
CA GLU A 23 10.67 11.58 -2.92
C GLU A 23 10.91 11.96 -4.38
N GLU A 24 11.35 11.04 -5.20
CA GLU A 24 11.51 11.24 -6.64
C GLU A 24 10.22 11.72 -7.34
N ALA A 25 9.05 11.34 -6.77
CA ALA A 25 7.75 11.69 -7.31
C ALA A 25 6.97 12.72 -6.46
N TRP A 26 7.56 13.31 -5.42
CA TRP A 26 6.88 14.28 -4.54
C TRP A 26 6.53 15.61 -5.24
N GLN A 27 7.01 15.84 -6.45
CA GLN A 27 6.65 17.05 -7.22
C GLN A 27 5.12 17.20 -7.35
N VAL A 28 4.37 16.12 -7.46
CA VAL A 28 2.90 16.14 -7.51
C VAL A 28 2.27 16.74 -6.24
N LEU A 29 2.98 16.66 -5.09
CA LEU A 29 2.53 17.19 -3.81
C LEU A 29 3.07 18.60 -3.52
N LEU A 30 4.24 18.95 -4.04
CA LEU A 30 5.04 20.08 -3.60
C LEU A 30 5.21 21.18 -4.66
N ASN A 31 4.83 20.93 -5.88
CA ASN A 31 5.14 21.83 -7.02
C ASN A 31 4.10 22.93 -7.25
N THR A 32 3.26 23.25 -6.27
CA THR A 32 2.24 24.30 -6.36
C THR A 32 2.16 25.11 -5.07
N ASP A 33 1.67 26.35 -5.16
CA ASP A 33 1.39 27.21 -4.01
C ASP A 33 0.21 26.72 -3.15
N ALA A 34 -0.48 25.68 -3.61
CA ALA A 34 -1.59 25.05 -2.92
C ALA A 34 -1.30 23.55 -2.65
N PRO A 35 -1.74 22.99 -1.52
CA PRO A 35 -1.65 21.58 -1.26
C PRO A 35 -2.45 20.76 -2.28
N PHE A 36 -2.17 19.46 -2.31
CA PHE A 36 -2.94 18.53 -3.14
C PHE A 36 -4.46 18.69 -2.94
N PRO A 37 -5.26 18.82 -4.01
CA PRO A 37 -6.62 19.34 -3.91
C PRO A 37 -7.63 18.41 -3.23
N ILE A 38 -7.38 17.08 -3.24
CA ILE A 38 -8.34 16.10 -2.71
C ILE A 38 -8.63 16.31 -1.21
N PRO A 39 -7.64 16.40 -0.30
CA PRO A 39 -7.89 16.68 1.10
C PRO A 39 -8.60 18.00 1.34
N ILE A 40 -8.25 19.04 0.59
CA ILE A 40 -8.88 20.36 0.71
C ILE A 40 -10.36 20.28 0.35
N SER A 41 -10.68 19.64 -0.78
CA SER A 41 -12.06 19.46 -1.23
C SER A 41 -12.87 18.63 -0.24
N PHE A 42 -12.29 17.53 0.28
CA PHE A 42 -12.94 16.69 1.28
C PHE A 42 -13.28 17.49 2.56
N TYR A 43 -12.31 18.23 3.10
CA TYR A 43 -12.58 19.05 4.29
C TYR A 43 -13.60 20.15 4.02
N ARG A 44 -13.46 20.88 2.92
CA ARG A 44 -14.35 22.00 2.57
C ARG A 44 -15.79 21.54 2.39
N TRP A 45 -16.00 20.51 1.58
CA TRP A 45 -17.35 20.15 1.12
C TRP A 45 -18.02 19.07 1.98
N VAL A 46 -17.25 18.20 2.60
CA VAL A 46 -17.77 17.05 3.36
C VAL A 46 -17.67 17.28 4.87
N VAL A 47 -16.45 17.51 5.38
CA VAL A 47 -16.24 17.56 6.84
C VAL A 47 -16.79 18.84 7.44
N LEU A 48 -16.55 19.99 6.80
CA LEU A 48 -16.93 21.32 7.32
C LEU A 48 -18.20 21.85 6.68
N ALA A 49 -18.53 21.40 5.46
CA ALA A 49 -19.64 21.93 4.65
C ALA A 49 -19.60 23.47 4.52
N ASP A 50 -18.38 24.02 4.38
CA ASP A 50 -18.12 25.46 4.32
C ASP A 50 -17.35 25.80 3.04
N SER A 51 -18.05 26.39 2.06
CA SER A 51 -17.46 26.80 0.77
C SER A 51 -16.40 27.90 0.91
N GLN A 52 -16.44 28.68 2.00
CA GLN A 52 -15.51 29.77 2.28
C GLN A 52 -14.32 29.34 3.14
N TRP A 53 -14.28 28.07 3.56
CA TRP A 53 -13.17 27.60 4.39
C TRP A 53 -11.80 27.80 3.73
N ASN A 54 -10.92 28.44 4.46
CA ASN A 54 -9.55 28.71 4.04
C ASN A 54 -8.59 27.72 4.69
N TRP A 55 -8.08 26.76 3.91
CA TRP A 55 -7.14 25.77 4.39
C TRP A 55 -5.85 26.35 4.99
N LYS A 56 -5.42 27.56 4.58
CA LYS A 56 -4.23 28.25 5.12
C LYS A 56 -4.37 28.59 6.58
N THR A 57 -5.57 28.66 7.11
CA THR A 57 -5.83 28.92 8.53
C THR A 57 -5.99 27.66 9.35
N PHE A 58 -5.92 26.47 8.75
CA PHE A 58 -6.06 25.21 9.47
C PHE A 58 -4.84 24.92 10.36
N ASP A 59 -5.09 24.67 11.65
CA ASP A 59 -4.09 24.28 12.64
C ASP A 59 -4.66 23.18 13.54
N ALA A 60 -4.17 21.95 13.38
CA ALA A 60 -4.62 20.78 14.16
C ALA A 60 -4.45 20.91 15.68
N ARG A 61 -3.72 21.93 16.17
CA ARG A 61 -3.59 22.23 17.61
C ARG A 61 -4.79 23.01 18.14
N ARG A 62 -5.51 23.72 17.28
CA ARG A 62 -6.71 24.46 17.67
C ARG A 62 -7.88 23.51 17.92
N PRO A 63 -8.71 23.73 18.98
CA PRO A 63 -9.82 22.84 19.33
C PRO A 63 -10.80 22.59 18.18
N ALA A 64 -11.17 23.62 17.42
CA ALA A 64 -12.14 23.50 16.32
C ALA A 64 -11.60 22.66 15.17
N ASP A 65 -10.35 22.88 14.78
CA ASP A 65 -9.71 22.13 13.68
C ASP A 65 -9.42 20.68 14.10
N TYR A 66 -9.01 20.47 15.36
CA TYR A 66 -8.87 19.12 15.90
C TYR A 66 -10.21 18.36 15.93
N ALA A 67 -11.30 19.03 16.30
CA ALA A 67 -12.63 18.45 16.24
C ALA A 67 -13.05 18.09 14.81
N ALA A 68 -12.62 18.87 13.80
CA ALA A 68 -12.84 18.54 12.40
C ALA A 68 -12.09 17.27 11.98
N LEU A 69 -10.82 17.09 12.43
CA LEU A 69 -10.08 15.83 12.23
C LEU A 69 -10.80 14.64 12.86
N GLN A 70 -11.23 14.79 14.12
CA GLN A 70 -11.96 13.73 14.82
C GLN A 70 -13.28 13.38 14.13
N ARG A 71 -13.99 14.38 13.58
CA ARG A 71 -15.22 14.15 12.81
C ARG A 71 -14.93 13.39 11.52
N ALA A 72 -13.85 13.74 10.81
CA ALA A 72 -13.44 12.99 9.62
C ALA A 72 -13.23 11.52 9.94
N ASP A 73 -12.50 11.21 11.03
CA ASP A 73 -12.22 9.84 11.43
C ASP A 73 -13.45 9.09 11.94
N SER A 74 -14.27 9.72 12.79
CA SER A 74 -15.39 9.02 13.47
C SER A 74 -16.66 8.90 12.62
N GLN A 75 -16.95 9.91 11.83
CA GLN A 75 -18.21 10.00 11.07
C GLN A 75 -18.05 9.49 9.64
N TYR A 76 -16.93 9.80 8.97
CA TYR A 76 -16.77 9.52 7.56
C TYR A 76 -15.87 8.32 7.28
N ALA A 77 -14.85 8.03 8.09
CA ALA A 77 -13.99 6.88 7.86
C ALA A 77 -14.78 5.55 7.84
N PRO A 78 -15.77 5.29 8.71
CA PRO A 78 -16.56 4.06 8.64
C PRO A 78 -17.32 3.87 7.32
N LEU A 79 -17.61 4.96 6.61
CA LEU A 79 -18.33 4.92 5.33
C LEU A 79 -17.40 4.88 4.12
N LEU A 80 -16.21 5.48 4.23
CA LEU A 80 -15.30 5.72 3.10
C LEU A 80 -14.09 4.80 3.10
N SER A 81 -13.70 4.28 4.27
CA SER A 81 -12.50 3.47 4.42
C SER A 81 -12.82 1.98 4.38
N ALA A 82 -12.32 1.27 3.37
CA ALA A 82 -12.47 -0.17 3.22
C ALA A 82 -11.37 -0.91 4.02
N ILE A 83 -11.35 -0.73 5.34
CA ILE A 83 -10.31 -1.25 6.25
C ILE A 83 -10.83 -2.29 7.25
N ASP A 84 -12.03 -2.82 7.06
CA ASP A 84 -12.54 -3.92 7.88
C ASP A 84 -11.69 -5.18 7.63
N PRO A 85 -11.00 -5.72 8.66
CA PRO A 85 -10.17 -6.91 8.50
C PRO A 85 -10.99 -8.21 8.49
N ASP A 86 -12.30 -8.16 8.73
CA ASP A 86 -13.16 -9.34 8.67
C ASP A 86 -13.54 -9.70 7.22
N LEU A 87 -12.67 -10.45 6.58
CA LEU A 87 -12.91 -11.01 5.25
C LEU A 87 -13.56 -12.40 5.26
N GLY A 88 -14.08 -12.84 6.40
CA GLY A 88 -14.65 -14.19 6.58
C GLY A 88 -15.76 -14.53 5.59
N ARG A 89 -16.71 -13.62 5.36
CA ARG A 89 -17.80 -13.82 4.38
C ARG A 89 -17.30 -13.88 2.94
N PHE A 90 -16.28 -13.09 2.62
CA PHE A 90 -15.64 -13.10 1.29
C PHE A 90 -14.96 -14.45 1.04
N ARG A 91 -14.15 -14.93 2.01
CA ARG A 91 -13.48 -16.23 1.97
C ARG A 91 -14.48 -17.39 1.85
N GLN A 92 -15.56 -17.38 2.63
CA GLN A 92 -16.60 -18.43 2.62
C GLN A 92 -17.29 -18.58 1.26
N ARG A 93 -17.38 -17.49 0.49
CA ARG A 93 -17.92 -17.51 -0.88
C ARG A 93 -16.90 -17.92 -1.93
N GLY A 94 -15.70 -18.35 -1.53
CA GLY A 94 -14.61 -18.71 -2.43
C GLY A 94 -13.89 -17.55 -3.08
N GLY A 95 -14.10 -16.33 -2.59
CA GLY A 95 -13.46 -15.12 -3.11
C GLY A 95 -11.94 -15.19 -3.06
N LYS A 96 -11.29 -14.62 -4.07
CA LYS A 96 -9.83 -14.45 -4.14
C LYS A 96 -9.50 -12.98 -4.28
N LEU A 97 -8.51 -12.51 -3.54
CA LEU A 97 -8.07 -11.13 -3.52
C LEU A 97 -6.57 -11.06 -3.80
N ILE A 98 -6.20 -10.30 -4.81
CA ILE A 98 -4.81 -9.85 -5.02
C ILE A 98 -4.79 -8.36 -4.81
N GLN A 99 -3.95 -7.92 -3.87
CA GLN A 99 -3.64 -6.51 -3.66
C GLN A 99 -2.18 -6.27 -4.02
N TYR A 100 -1.89 -5.13 -4.62
CA TYR A 100 -0.51 -4.67 -4.79
C TYR A 100 -0.38 -3.22 -4.34
N HIS A 101 0.84 -2.82 -3.97
CA HIS A 101 1.15 -1.45 -3.60
C HIS A 101 2.61 -1.15 -3.93
N GLY A 102 2.84 0.01 -4.54
CA GLY A 102 4.19 0.51 -4.82
C GLY A 102 4.91 0.98 -3.57
N TRP A 103 6.13 0.52 -3.31
CA TRP A 103 6.91 1.04 -2.20
C TRP A 103 7.19 2.54 -2.33
N ASN A 104 7.29 3.04 -3.55
CA ASN A 104 7.61 4.43 -3.84
C ASN A 104 6.35 5.28 -4.11
N ASP A 105 5.17 4.80 -3.69
CA ASP A 105 3.93 5.56 -3.79
C ASP A 105 4.05 6.88 -3.00
N GLN A 106 3.95 7.99 -3.74
CA GLN A 106 4.11 9.33 -3.19
C GLN A 106 2.82 9.93 -2.64
N LEU A 107 1.68 9.30 -2.87
CA LEU A 107 0.37 9.79 -2.43
C LEU A 107 -0.18 8.99 -1.26
N ILE A 108 -0.05 7.66 -1.30
CA ILE A 108 -0.55 6.74 -0.28
C ILE A 108 0.63 5.98 0.33
N ALA A 109 0.83 6.09 1.62
CA ALA A 109 1.91 5.38 2.29
C ALA A 109 1.79 3.86 2.11
N ALA A 110 2.81 3.25 1.52
CA ALA A 110 2.82 1.82 1.18
C ALA A 110 2.62 0.91 2.41
N GLU A 111 3.16 1.32 3.56
CA GLU A 111 3.00 0.61 4.84
C GLU A 111 1.55 0.50 5.29
N ASN A 112 0.64 1.35 4.78
CA ASN A 112 -0.79 1.25 5.10
C ASN A 112 -1.40 -0.05 4.56
N SER A 113 -0.99 -0.51 3.39
CA SER A 113 -1.42 -1.80 2.84
C SER A 113 -0.88 -2.98 3.66
N ILE A 114 0.36 -2.86 4.15
CA ILE A 114 0.93 -3.85 5.06
C ILE A 114 0.17 -3.88 6.38
N ALA A 115 -0.12 -2.71 6.97
CA ALA A 115 -0.88 -2.62 8.21
C ALA A 115 -2.28 -3.23 8.09
N TYR A 116 -2.96 -3.01 6.96
CA TYR A 116 -4.23 -3.66 6.68
C TYR A 116 -4.09 -5.19 6.57
N TYR A 117 -3.12 -5.68 5.77
CA TYR A 117 -2.87 -7.11 5.64
C TYR A 117 -2.56 -7.78 6.97
N GLU A 118 -1.70 -7.15 7.80
CA GLU A 118 -1.37 -7.63 9.15
C GLU A 118 -2.60 -7.65 10.08
N SER A 119 -3.54 -6.71 9.91
CA SER A 119 -4.80 -6.72 10.67
C SER A 119 -5.70 -7.90 10.29
N VAL A 120 -5.73 -8.29 9.00
CA VAL A 120 -6.42 -9.49 8.52
C VAL A 120 -5.76 -10.75 9.08
N LEU A 121 -4.42 -10.82 9.11
CA LEU A 121 -3.69 -11.93 9.74
C LEU A 121 -4.03 -12.05 11.23
N ALA A 122 -3.98 -10.94 11.96
CA ALA A 122 -4.30 -10.91 13.39
C ALA A 122 -5.74 -11.34 13.68
N ARG A 123 -6.68 -11.01 12.81
CA ARG A 123 -8.08 -11.43 12.89
C ARG A 123 -8.26 -12.92 12.61
N SER A 124 -7.41 -13.51 11.77
CA SER A 124 -7.47 -14.92 11.36
C SER A 124 -6.94 -15.90 12.42
N GLY A 125 -6.06 -15.47 13.32
CA GLY A 125 -5.56 -16.33 14.39
C GLY A 125 -4.37 -15.78 15.16
N ARG A 126 -4.05 -16.42 16.30
CA ARG A 126 -2.90 -16.02 17.15
C ARG A 126 -1.57 -16.63 16.68
N ASP A 127 -1.62 -17.80 16.07
CA ASP A 127 -0.45 -18.43 15.44
C ASP A 127 -0.18 -17.75 14.11
N LYS A 128 0.89 -16.99 14.03
CA LYS A 128 1.23 -16.16 12.87
C LYS A 128 1.49 -16.98 11.61
N ALA A 129 2.17 -18.12 11.73
CA ALA A 129 2.50 -18.97 10.58
C ALA A 129 1.24 -19.58 9.97
N ARG A 130 0.37 -20.09 10.83
CA ARG A 130 -0.92 -20.63 10.44
C ARG A 130 -1.85 -19.56 9.87
N ALA A 131 -1.94 -18.38 10.51
CA ALA A 131 -2.73 -17.27 10.02
C ALA A 131 -2.26 -16.81 8.64
N LEU A 132 -0.94 -16.71 8.41
CA LEU A 132 -0.37 -16.38 7.11
C LEU A 132 -0.76 -17.41 6.05
N HIS A 133 -0.56 -18.71 6.34
CA HIS A 133 -0.98 -19.78 5.44
C HIS A 133 -2.47 -19.67 5.11
N ASP A 134 -3.35 -19.58 6.13
CA ASP A 134 -4.79 -19.54 5.95
C ASP A 134 -5.30 -18.30 5.19
N VAL A 135 -4.65 -17.15 5.38
CA VAL A 135 -4.96 -15.91 4.64
C VAL A 135 -4.46 -16.00 3.22
N GLN A 136 -3.26 -16.53 2.97
CA GLN A 136 -2.70 -16.66 1.62
C GLN A 136 -3.49 -17.62 0.71
N GLU A 137 -4.37 -18.45 1.26
CA GLU A 137 -5.31 -19.26 0.49
C GLU A 137 -6.37 -18.45 -0.25
N PHE A 138 -6.62 -17.19 0.17
CA PHE A 138 -7.61 -16.34 -0.47
C PHE A 138 -7.21 -14.88 -0.67
N TYR A 139 -6.17 -14.39 0.01
CA TYR A 139 -5.70 -13.02 -0.09
C TYR A 139 -4.18 -12.96 -0.14
N ARG A 140 -3.63 -12.35 -1.19
CA ARG A 140 -2.19 -12.13 -1.38
C ARG A 140 -1.89 -10.65 -1.61
N LEU A 141 -0.91 -10.13 -0.87
CA LEU A 141 -0.40 -8.77 -1.01
C LEU A 141 0.97 -8.81 -1.70
N TYR A 142 1.14 -7.99 -2.74
CA TYR A 142 2.41 -7.81 -3.44
C TYR A 142 2.92 -6.38 -3.26
N MET A 143 4.07 -6.23 -2.61
CA MET A 143 4.74 -4.94 -2.50
C MET A 143 5.70 -4.77 -3.67
N VAL A 144 5.53 -3.69 -4.45
CA VAL A 144 6.25 -3.48 -5.71
C VAL A 144 7.37 -2.46 -5.52
N PRO A 145 8.67 -2.88 -5.51
CA PRO A 145 9.78 -1.96 -5.35
C PRO A 145 9.90 -0.99 -6.53
N GLY A 146 10.13 0.30 -6.22
CA GLY A 146 10.34 1.33 -7.23
C GLY A 146 9.10 1.71 -8.03
N PHE A 147 7.90 1.29 -7.63
CA PHE A 147 6.64 1.60 -8.29
C PHE A 147 5.97 2.78 -7.61
N TYR A 148 5.53 3.78 -8.41
CA TYR A 148 4.83 4.97 -7.94
C TYR A 148 3.31 4.74 -7.81
N HIS A 149 2.59 5.80 -7.49
CA HIS A 149 1.14 5.76 -7.41
C HIS A 149 0.53 5.45 -8.79
N CYS A 150 -0.19 4.34 -8.90
CA CYS A 150 -0.89 3.86 -10.09
C CYS A 150 -0.04 3.54 -11.33
N GLY A 151 1.28 3.80 -11.33
CA GLY A 151 2.12 3.52 -12.50
C GLY A 151 3.46 4.24 -12.48
N GLY A 152 4.35 3.84 -13.37
CA GLY A 152 5.68 4.42 -13.48
C GLY A 152 6.61 4.01 -12.35
N GLY A 153 7.70 4.77 -12.20
CA GLY A 153 8.75 4.51 -11.21
C GLY A 153 9.99 3.89 -11.83
N THR A 154 11.03 3.75 -11.00
CA THR A 154 12.36 3.27 -11.40
C THR A 154 12.51 1.75 -11.30
N GLY A 155 11.53 1.08 -10.70
CA GLY A 155 11.49 -0.38 -10.58
C GLY A 155 10.70 -1.07 -11.69
N PRO A 156 10.64 -2.41 -11.70
CA PRO A 156 9.74 -3.16 -12.56
C PRO A 156 8.28 -2.76 -12.29
N ASN A 157 7.63 -2.19 -13.29
CA ASN A 157 6.34 -1.50 -13.14
C ASN A 157 5.26 -1.98 -14.13
N VAL A 158 5.56 -3.02 -14.90
CA VAL A 158 4.61 -3.67 -15.81
C VAL A 158 4.44 -5.12 -15.40
N PHE A 159 3.25 -5.51 -14.99
CA PHE A 159 2.93 -6.86 -14.50
C PHE A 159 1.45 -7.18 -14.73
N ASP A 160 1.12 -8.47 -14.83
CA ASP A 160 -0.23 -8.95 -15.09
C ASP A 160 -0.76 -9.73 -13.86
N LEU A 161 -1.44 -9.01 -12.98
CA LEU A 161 -2.13 -9.61 -11.84
C LEU A 161 -3.53 -10.09 -12.19
N GLN A 162 -4.11 -9.63 -13.30
CA GLN A 162 -5.43 -10.08 -13.73
C GLN A 162 -5.39 -11.53 -14.17
N THR A 163 -4.51 -11.90 -15.09
CA THR A 163 -4.32 -13.29 -15.50
C THR A 163 -3.93 -14.19 -14.32
N ALA A 164 -3.12 -13.68 -13.39
CA ALA A 164 -2.77 -14.41 -12.17
C ALA A 164 -4.01 -14.68 -11.29
N LEU A 165 -4.91 -13.70 -11.15
CA LEU A 165 -6.16 -13.85 -10.41
C LEU A 165 -7.12 -14.83 -11.10
N GLU A 166 -7.26 -14.73 -12.42
CA GLU A 166 -8.11 -15.64 -13.23
C GLU A 166 -7.65 -17.10 -13.07
N ARG A 167 -6.35 -17.38 -13.19
CA ARG A 167 -5.81 -18.72 -12.93
C ARG A 167 -6.09 -19.21 -11.51
N TRP A 168 -5.96 -18.31 -10.54
CA TRP A 168 -6.23 -18.66 -9.16
C TRP A 168 -7.69 -19.05 -8.93
N VAL A 169 -8.63 -18.30 -9.50
CA VAL A 169 -10.06 -18.57 -9.39
C VAL A 169 -10.47 -19.82 -10.16
N GLU A 170 -10.06 -19.93 -11.44
CA GLU A 170 -10.56 -20.93 -12.38
C GLU A 170 -9.78 -22.25 -12.29
N GLN A 171 -8.45 -22.17 -12.17
CA GLN A 171 -7.55 -23.33 -12.20
C GLN A 171 -7.04 -23.73 -10.81
N LYS A 172 -7.36 -22.94 -9.78
CA LYS A 172 -6.86 -23.12 -8.39
C LYS A 172 -5.34 -22.94 -8.26
N GLU A 173 -4.71 -22.26 -9.21
CA GLU A 173 -3.29 -21.99 -9.24
C GLU A 173 -3.00 -20.65 -8.54
N ALA A 174 -2.73 -20.73 -7.23
CA ALA A 174 -2.38 -19.54 -6.46
C ALA A 174 -1.04 -18.96 -6.91
N PRO A 175 -0.93 -17.63 -7.18
CA PRO A 175 0.30 -17.04 -7.72
C PRO A 175 1.40 -16.94 -6.64
N GLU A 176 2.39 -17.83 -6.69
CA GLU A 176 3.56 -17.81 -5.79
C GLU A 176 4.56 -16.69 -6.13
N ALA A 177 4.56 -16.25 -7.39
CA ALA A 177 5.26 -15.07 -7.86
C ALA A 177 4.60 -14.55 -9.14
N VAL A 178 4.69 -13.25 -9.37
CA VAL A 178 4.28 -12.61 -10.62
C VAL A 178 5.48 -11.87 -11.19
N ILE A 179 5.83 -12.11 -12.46
CA ILE A 179 6.97 -11.43 -13.07
C ILE A 179 6.57 -10.01 -13.45
N ALA A 180 7.31 -9.04 -12.93
CA ALA A 180 7.23 -7.65 -13.31
C ALA A 180 8.42 -7.26 -14.18
N THR A 181 8.21 -6.39 -15.15
CA THR A 181 9.23 -5.87 -16.05
C THR A 181 9.35 -4.36 -15.96
N HIS A 182 10.54 -3.84 -16.24
CA HIS A 182 10.81 -2.44 -16.52
C HIS A 182 11.27 -2.30 -17.96
N SER A 183 10.99 -1.17 -18.59
CA SER A 183 11.39 -0.89 -19.96
C SER A 183 11.95 0.53 -20.11
N THR A 184 13.07 0.65 -20.82
CA THR A 184 13.61 1.92 -21.29
C THR A 184 13.44 1.99 -22.80
N ASN A 185 12.86 3.08 -23.31
CA ASN A 185 12.59 3.26 -24.74
C ASN A 185 11.84 2.09 -25.38
N ARG A 186 10.86 1.50 -24.64
CA ARG A 186 10.05 0.33 -25.06
C ARG A 186 10.83 -1.00 -25.19
N VAL A 187 12.06 -1.04 -24.69
CA VAL A 187 12.84 -2.28 -24.60
C VAL A 187 12.87 -2.71 -23.14
N VAL A 188 12.51 -3.94 -22.88
CA VAL A 188 12.60 -4.50 -21.52
C VAL A 188 14.07 -4.60 -21.14
N ASP A 189 14.44 -3.94 -20.06
CA ASP A 189 15.80 -3.87 -19.54
C ASP A 189 15.96 -4.54 -18.16
N ARG A 190 14.85 -4.85 -17.50
CA ARG A 190 14.87 -5.50 -16.19
C ARG A 190 13.59 -6.28 -15.94
N SER A 191 13.71 -7.44 -15.30
CA SER A 191 12.59 -8.20 -14.76
C SER A 191 12.84 -8.61 -13.31
N ARG A 192 11.76 -8.78 -12.52
CA ARG A 192 11.81 -9.24 -11.12
C ARG A 192 10.56 -10.05 -10.79
N PRO A 193 10.67 -11.08 -9.96
CA PRO A 193 9.50 -11.67 -9.36
C PRO A 193 8.93 -10.73 -8.29
N LEU A 194 7.66 -10.42 -8.37
CA LEU A 194 6.89 -9.89 -7.25
C LEU A 194 6.51 -11.08 -6.37
N CYS A 195 6.86 -11.01 -5.12
CA CYS A 195 6.63 -12.09 -4.15
C CYS A 195 5.46 -11.74 -3.23
N PRO A 196 4.60 -12.70 -2.86
CA PRO A 196 3.55 -12.44 -1.89
C PRO A 196 4.17 -12.12 -0.52
N TYR A 197 3.72 -11.01 0.07
CA TYR A 197 4.16 -10.59 1.41
C TYR A 197 3.95 -11.71 2.44
N PRO A 198 4.90 -11.95 3.37
CA PRO A 198 6.08 -11.15 3.70
C PRO A 198 7.34 -11.48 2.91
N LYS A 199 7.28 -12.35 1.90
CA LYS A 199 8.44 -12.69 1.08
C LYS A 199 8.90 -11.53 0.20
N THR A 200 10.20 -11.52 -0.12
CA THR A 200 10.80 -10.57 -1.07
C THR A 200 11.64 -11.32 -2.10
N ALA A 201 11.88 -10.69 -3.26
CA ALA A 201 12.79 -11.20 -4.26
C ALA A 201 14.23 -11.13 -3.75
N ALA A 202 14.86 -12.28 -3.55
CA ALA A 202 16.26 -12.40 -3.14
C ALA A 202 17.09 -12.91 -4.30
N TYR A 203 18.24 -12.26 -4.55
CA TYR A 203 19.18 -12.70 -5.56
C TYR A 203 19.80 -14.05 -5.17
N LYS A 204 19.87 -15.00 -6.11
CA LYS A 204 20.39 -16.35 -5.89
C LYS A 204 21.92 -16.40 -5.75
N GLY A 205 22.62 -15.29 -6.04
CA GLY A 205 24.08 -15.20 -6.01
C GLY A 205 24.76 -15.51 -7.35
N SER A 206 23.99 -15.83 -8.40
CA SER A 206 24.49 -16.09 -9.75
C SER A 206 23.46 -15.70 -10.80
N GLY A 207 23.90 -15.44 -12.02
CA GLY A 207 23.07 -15.01 -13.15
C GLY A 207 23.00 -13.49 -13.30
N ASP A 208 22.27 -13.04 -14.34
CA ASP A 208 22.08 -11.61 -14.60
C ASP A 208 21.18 -10.98 -13.54
N THR A 209 21.68 -9.92 -12.92
CA THR A 209 20.91 -9.15 -11.94
C THR A 209 19.74 -8.36 -12.55
N ASN A 210 19.57 -8.33 -13.86
CA ASN A 210 18.41 -7.79 -14.54
C ASN A 210 17.37 -8.84 -14.94
N ASP A 211 17.65 -10.12 -14.73
CA ASP A 211 16.74 -11.20 -15.07
C ASP A 211 16.05 -11.76 -13.79
N ALA A 212 14.73 -11.88 -13.86
CA ALA A 212 13.91 -12.48 -12.81
C ALA A 212 14.33 -13.92 -12.47
N ALA A 213 14.84 -14.69 -13.45
CA ALA A 213 15.34 -16.04 -13.24
C ALA A 213 16.49 -16.12 -12.22
N SER A 214 17.21 -15.03 -12.00
CA SER A 214 18.31 -14.92 -11.02
C SER A 214 17.81 -14.65 -9.59
N PHE A 215 16.51 -14.60 -9.35
CA PHE A 215 15.90 -14.30 -8.06
C PHE A 215 14.95 -15.42 -7.64
N GLU A 216 14.70 -15.47 -6.35
CA GLU A 216 13.67 -16.32 -5.75
C GLU A 216 12.96 -15.59 -4.62
N CYS A 217 11.71 -15.99 -4.32
CA CYS A 217 10.96 -15.44 -3.21
C CYS A 217 11.42 -16.07 -1.88
N ARG A 218 12.01 -15.26 -1.01
CA ARG A 218 12.47 -15.67 0.34
C ARG A 218 11.81 -14.86 1.42
N ASP A 219 11.63 -15.46 2.60
CA ASP A 219 11.22 -14.73 3.79
C ASP A 219 12.28 -13.68 4.16
N VAL A 220 11.81 -12.48 4.51
CA VAL A 220 12.71 -11.43 5.00
C VAL A 220 13.26 -11.87 6.34
N LYS A 221 14.58 -12.07 6.44
CA LYS A 221 15.22 -12.15 7.75
C LYS A 221 15.05 -10.79 8.43
N GLN A 222 14.15 -10.69 9.40
CA GLN A 222 14.10 -9.48 10.22
C GLN A 222 15.49 -9.29 10.83
N PRO A 223 16.08 -8.07 10.72
CA PRO A 223 17.29 -7.78 11.46
C PRO A 223 16.99 -8.03 12.94
N ALA A 224 17.88 -8.76 13.60
CA ALA A 224 17.81 -8.94 15.05
C ALA A 224 17.70 -7.56 15.69
N LYS A 225 16.66 -7.35 16.51
CA LYS A 225 16.45 -6.10 17.25
C LYS A 225 17.53 -5.92 18.28
#